data_6069dd1aaf31b72c86e308dfc2b97212
#
_entry.id   6069dd1aaf31b72c86e308dfc2b97212
#
_cell.length_a   1.000
_cell.length_b   1.000
_cell.length_c   1.000
_cell.angle_alpha   90.00
_cell.angle_beta   90.00
_cell.angle_gamma   90.00
#
_symmetry.space_group_name_H-M   'P 1'
#
loop_
_entity.id
_entity.type
_entity.pdbx_description
1 polymer ?
#
loop_
_entity_poly.entity_id
_entity_poly.type
_entity_poly.pdbx_seq_one_letter_code
_entity_poly.pdbx_strand_id
1 'polypeptide(L)'
;RCARVCSRKAGGGEKWGPMQVGSVAMSDRTLVLLKPDAVERKLVGEIVSRFEAKNLDLVAMDIRTLDADTLARHYEEHVGKGFYNDLVEFMSRGPVVAMVIEGPEDTWEVVRAMMGATNPRTAAPGTIRGDLGILFTENLVHGSDSLASAEREIGIFFPNL
;
A
#
# COMPACT_ATOMS: atom_id res chain seq x y z
N ARG A 1 68.06 -8.47 23.47
CA ARG A 1 66.95 -8.56 22.46
C ARG A 1 65.65 -8.55 23.23
N CYS A 2 64.97 -7.41 23.16
CA CYS A 2 63.85 -7.07 24.01
C CYS A 2 62.56 -7.71 23.49
N ALA A 3 61.92 -8.54 24.30
CA ALA A 3 60.53 -8.93 24.07
C ALA A 3 59.64 -8.06 24.95
N ARG A 4 58.86 -7.17 24.35
CA ARG A 4 57.82 -6.40 25.02
C ARG A 4 56.56 -7.25 25.17
N VAL A 5 56.23 -7.58 26.39
CA VAL A 5 54.97 -8.18 26.77
C VAL A 5 53.89 -7.06 26.75
N CYS A 6 52.97 -7.16 25.85
CA CYS A 6 51.81 -6.26 25.77
C CYS A 6 50.68 -6.85 26.65
N SER A 7 50.50 -6.31 27.86
CA SER A 7 49.37 -6.64 28.72
C SER A 7 48.08 -5.99 28.19
N ARG A 8 47.17 -6.77 27.67
CA ARG A 8 45.82 -6.33 27.39
C ARG A 8 45.02 -6.26 28.70
N LYS A 9 44.64 -5.06 29.09
CA LYS A 9 43.61 -4.83 30.12
C LYS A 9 42.29 -5.40 29.61
N ALA A 10 41.69 -6.32 30.38
CA ALA A 10 40.30 -6.75 30.17
C ALA A 10 39.38 -5.56 30.45
N GLY A 11 38.82 -4.98 29.40
CA GLY A 11 37.81 -3.94 29.46
C GLY A 11 36.43 -4.58 29.70
N GLY A 12 35.65 -3.91 30.53
CA GLY A 12 34.41 -4.34 31.11
C GLY A 12 33.39 -4.91 30.14
N GLY A 13 32.77 -6.00 30.55
CA GLY A 13 31.62 -6.57 29.88
C GLY A 13 30.44 -5.62 29.93
N GLU A 14 30.06 -5.08 28.79
CA GLU A 14 28.75 -4.42 28.62
C GLU A 14 27.67 -5.47 28.88
N LYS A 15 26.98 -5.30 30.02
CA LYS A 15 25.78 -6.07 30.32
C LYS A 15 24.70 -5.60 29.38
N TRP A 16 24.41 -6.37 28.36
CA TRP A 16 23.19 -6.23 27.56
C TRP A 16 22.02 -6.40 28.53
N GLY A 17 21.35 -5.30 28.84
CA GLY A 17 20.10 -5.35 29.60
C GLY A 17 19.04 -6.10 28.79
N PRO A 18 18.00 -6.65 29.45
CA PRO A 18 16.93 -7.31 28.73
C PRO A 18 16.38 -6.32 27.70
N MET A 19 16.36 -6.75 26.44
CA MET A 19 15.72 -6.02 25.36
C MET A 19 14.27 -5.81 25.78
N GLN A 20 13.88 -4.58 26.08
CA GLN A 20 12.47 -4.27 26.33
C GLN A 20 11.73 -4.65 25.07
N VAL A 21 10.90 -5.69 25.15
CA VAL A 21 9.91 -6.01 24.11
C VAL A 21 9.00 -4.79 24.08
N GLY A 22 9.23 -3.92 23.08
CA GLY A 22 8.50 -2.69 22.89
C GLY A 22 7.00 -2.99 22.88
N SER A 23 6.21 -2.02 23.34
CA SER A 23 4.76 -1.98 23.20
C SER A 23 4.35 -2.61 21.87
N VAL A 24 3.33 -3.46 21.87
CA VAL A 24 2.68 -3.93 20.65
C VAL A 24 2.44 -2.68 19.81
N ALA A 25 3.25 -2.51 18.77
CA ALA A 25 3.05 -1.42 17.83
C ALA A 25 1.64 -1.60 17.27
N MET A 26 0.80 -0.57 17.39
CA MET A 26 -0.52 -0.61 16.75
C MET A 26 -0.27 -0.78 15.26
N SER A 27 -0.88 -1.79 14.66
CA SER A 27 -0.83 -2.01 13.22
C SER A 27 -2.08 -1.44 12.60
N ASP A 28 -1.91 -0.74 11.49
CA ASP A 28 -3.01 -0.20 10.71
C ASP A 28 -3.13 -0.93 9.38
N ARG A 29 -4.37 -1.07 8.92
CA ARG A 29 -4.71 -1.67 7.63
C ARG A 29 -5.22 -0.61 6.68
N THR A 30 -4.90 -0.77 5.40
CA THR A 30 -5.43 0.07 4.33
C THR A 30 -5.83 -0.76 3.13
N LEU A 31 -6.87 -0.29 2.41
CA LEU A 31 -7.26 -0.91 1.14
C LEU A 31 -6.39 -0.36 0.01
N VAL A 32 -5.96 -1.27 -0.86
CA VAL A 32 -5.36 -0.93 -2.17
C VAL A 32 -6.13 -1.67 -3.26
N LEU A 33 -6.51 -0.95 -4.32
CA LEU A 33 -7.03 -1.57 -5.54
C LEU A 33 -6.02 -1.37 -6.67
N LEU A 34 -5.63 -2.45 -7.32
CA LEU A 34 -5.00 -2.38 -8.62
C LEU A 34 -6.12 -2.32 -9.68
N LYS A 35 -6.16 -1.23 -10.41
CA LYS A 35 -7.21 -0.93 -11.37
C LYS A 35 -7.10 -1.83 -12.63
N PRO A 36 -8.13 -1.87 -13.49
CA PRO A 36 -8.11 -2.71 -14.68
C PRO A 36 -6.86 -2.50 -15.56
N ASP A 37 -6.40 -1.27 -15.72
CA ASP A 37 -5.19 -0.94 -16.49
C ASP A 37 -3.91 -1.55 -15.91
N ALA A 38 -3.78 -1.68 -14.59
CA ALA A 38 -2.66 -2.35 -13.96
C ALA A 38 -2.70 -3.87 -14.21
N VAL A 39 -3.89 -4.48 -14.17
CA VAL A 39 -4.09 -5.91 -14.43
C VAL A 39 -3.83 -6.23 -15.91
N GLU A 40 -4.43 -5.47 -16.83
CA GLU A 40 -4.25 -5.59 -18.29
C GLU A 40 -2.77 -5.50 -18.68
N ARG A 41 -2.03 -4.59 -18.04
CA ARG A 41 -0.59 -4.38 -18.26
C ARG A 41 0.30 -5.38 -17.52
N LYS A 42 -0.27 -6.34 -16.78
CA LYS A 42 0.45 -7.39 -16.02
C LYS A 42 1.40 -6.81 -14.96
N LEU A 43 1.00 -5.71 -14.34
CA LEU A 43 1.82 -5.00 -13.32
C LEU A 43 1.53 -5.45 -11.88
N VAL A 44 0.62 -6.43 -11.68
CA VAL A 44 0.22 -6.91 -10.35
C VAL A 44 1.45 -7.31 -9.51
N GLY A 45 2.29 -8.19 -10.04
CA GLY A 45 3.48 -8.67 -9.33
C GLY A 45 4.49 -7.57 -9.03
N GLU A 46 4.71 -6.64 -9.96
CA GLU A 46 5.59 -5.48 -9.77
C GLU A 46 5.09 -4.57 -8.63
N ILE A 47 3.79 -4.29 -8.60
CA ILE A 47 3.22 -3.40 -7.58
C ILE A 47 3.20 -4.08 -6.22
N VAL A 48 2.82 -5.36 -6.13
CA VAL A 48 2.87 -6.14 -4.88
C VAL A 48 4.28 -6.19 -4.33
N SER A 49 5.27 -6.49 -5.16
CA SER A 49 6.67 -6.57 -4.71
C SER A 49 7.21 -5.25 -4.14
N ARG A 50 6.70 -4.10 -4.58
CA ARG A 50 7.06 -2.79 -4.00
C ARG A 50 6.56 -2.64 -2.57
N PHE A 51 5.32 -3.11 -2.26
CA PHE A 51 4.81 -3.10 -0.90
C PHE A 51 5.58 -4.06 0.00
N GLU A 52 5.84 -5.28 -0.46
CA GLU A 52 6.64 -6.27 0.27
C GLU A 52 8.08 -5.78 0.50
N ALA A 53 8.72 -5.18 -0.51
CA ALA A 53 10.06 -4.59 -0.38
C ALA A 53 10.10 -3.42 0.62
N LYS A 54 8.98 -2.77 0.89
CA LYS A 54 8.82 -1.74 1.94
C LYS A 54 8.58 -2.34 3.33
N ASN A 55 8.55 -3.67 3.44
CA ASN A 55 8.24 -4.41 4.67
C ASN A 55 6.81 -4.15 5.18
N LEU A 56 5.87 -4.07 4.23
CA LEU A 56 4.44 -4.05 4.49
C LEU A 56 3.86 -5.44 4.25
N ASP A 57 2.93 -5.86 5.11
CA ASP A 57 2.34 -7.19 5.04
C ASP A 57 1.09 -7.21 4.14
N LEU A 58 1.01 -8.20 3.27
CA LEU A 58 -0.17 -8.47 2.46
C LEU A 58 -1.12 -9.40 3.23
N VAL A 59 -2.15 -8.84 3.84
CA VAL A 59 -3.09 -9.58 4.71
C VAL A 59 -4.16 -10.32 3.90
N ALA A 60 -4.65 -9.69 2.83
CA ALA A 60 -5.64 -10.28 1.94
C ALA A 60 -5.43 -9.79 0.51
N MET A 61 -5.74 -10.65 -0.46
CA MET A 61 -5.73 -10.31 -1.87
C MET A 61 -6.78 -11.13 -2.62
N ASP A 62 -7.55 -10.46 -3.47
CA ASP A 62 -8.54 -11.10 -4.32
C ASP A 62 -8.61 -10.41 -5.69
N ILE A 63 -8.80 -11.22 -6.73
CA ILE A 63 -9.02 -10.77 -8.11
C ILE A 63 -10.50 -10.90 -8.45
N ARG A 64 -11.14 -9.80 -8.81
CA ARG A 64 -12.58 -9.79 -9.11
C ARG A 64 -12.96 -8.72 -10.13
N THR A 65 -14.06 -8.93 -10.83
CA THR A 65 -14.73 -7.86 -11.57
C THR A 65 -15.74 -7.20 -10.63
N LEU A 66 -15.74 -5.87 -10.57
CA LEU A 66 -16.62 -5.12 -9.69
C LEU A 66 -18.01 -5.03 -10.31
N ASP A 67 -19.03 -5.34 -9.51
CA ASP A 67 -20.42 -5.10 -9.86
C ASP A 67 -20.83 -3.64 -9.59
N ALA A 68 -22.00 -3.26 -10.11
CA ALA A 68 -22.50 -1.90 -9.99
C ALA A 68 -22.79 -1.48 -8.54
N ASP A 69 -23.20 -2.43 -7.67
CA ASP A 69 -23.47 -2.16 -6.26
C ASP A 69 -22.19 -1.88 -5.48
N THR A 70 -21.16 -2.70 -5.68
CA THR A 70 -19.83 -2.49 -5.08
C THR A 70 -19.25 -1.15 -5.53
N LEU A 71 -19.35 -0.81 -6.82
CA LEU A 71 -18.87 0.47 -7.36
C LEU A 71 -19.63 1.66 -6.77
N ALA A 72 -20.96 1.55 -6.65
CA ALA A 72 -21.79 2.61 -6.07
C ALA A 72 -21.45 2.86 -4.59
N ARG A 73 -21.21 1.80 -3.82
CA ARG A 73 -20.80 1.89 -2.40
C ARG A 73 -19.39 2.46 -2.25
N HIS A 74 -18.45 2.01 -3.09
CA HIS A 74 -17.07 2.45 -3.01
C HIS A 74 -16.90 3.92 -3.42
N TYR A 75 -17.62 4.35 -4.45
CA TYR A 75 -17.57 5.70 -5.00
C TYR A 75 -18.78 6.57 -4.60
N GLU A 76 -19.45 6.29 -3.49
CA GLU A 76 -20.64 7.02 -3.04
C GLU A 76 -20.44 8.54 -2.98
N GLU A 77 -19.24 8.99 -2.56
CA GLU A 77 -18.87 10.40 -2.51
C GLU A 77 -18.70 11.05 -3.88
N HIS A 78 -18.67 10.25 -4.94
CA HIS A 78 -18.50 10.71 -6.32
C HIS A 78 -19.80 10.67 -7.12
N VAL A 79 -20.85 10.11 -6.58
CA VAL A 79 -22.18 10.07 -7.19
C VAL A 79 -22.64 11.49 -7.53
N GLY A 80 -23.09 11.71 -8.77
CA GLY A 80 -23.53 13.01 -9.27
C GLY A 80 -22.42 13.95 -9.76
N LYS A 81 -21.15 13.59 -9.60
CA LYS A 81 -20.03 14.33 -10.23
C LYS A 81 -19.93 13.96 -11.71
N GLY A 82 -19.56 14.93 -12.56
CA GLY A 82 -19.54 14.77 -14.02
C GLY A 82 -18.67 13.63 -14.54
N PHE A 83 -17.63 13.22 -13.77
CA PHE A 83 -16.73 12.13 -14.12
C PHE A 83 -17.16 10.75 -13.59
N TYR A 84 -18.25 10.66 -12.82
CA TYR A 84 -18.65 9.42 -12.14
C TYR A 84 -18.92 8.26 -13.12
N ASN A 85 -19.65 8.55 -14.19
CA ASN A 85 -19.99 7.52 -15.19
C ASN A 85 -18.74 6.97 -15.88
N ASP A 86 -17.82 7.84 -16.27
CA ASP A 86 -16.55 7.43 -16.89
C ASP A 86 -15.69 6.59 -15.93
N LEU A 87 -15.71 6.94 -14.63
CA LEU A 87 -15.02 6.19 -13.61
C LEU A 87 -15.63 4.79 -13.42
N VAL A 88 -16.95 4.68 -13.37
CA VAL A 88 -17.68 3.40 -13.26
C VAL A 88 -17.41 2.53 -14.49
N GLU A 89 -17.52 3.09 -15.70
CA GLU A 89 -17.22 2.39 -16.95
C GLU A 89 -15.78 1.88 -16.96
N PHE A 90 -14.81 2.71 -16.58
CA PHE A 90 -13.42 2.33 -16.50
C PHE A 90 -13.18 1.19 -15.49
N MET A 91 -13.74 1.29 -14.28
CA MET A 91 -13.53 0.32 -13.21
C MET A 91 -14.27 -1.02 -13.43
N SER A 92 -15.30 -1.04 -14.28
CA SER A 92 -16.05 -2.24 -14.64
C SER A 92 -15.57 -2.93 -15.92
N ARG A 93 -14.64 -2.31 -16.68
CA ARG A 93 -14.20 -2.85 -17.98
C ARG A 93 -13.41 -4.15 -17.89
N GLY A 94 -12.84 -4.46 -16.71
CA GLY A 94 -12.03 -5.63 -16.49
C GLY A 94 -11.84 -5.95 -15.01
N PRO A 95 -11.08 -7.00 -14.68
CA PRO A 95 -10.82 -7.36 -13.30
C PRO A 95 -9.93 -6.32 -12.61
N VAL A 96 -10.15 -6.17 -11.31
CA VAL A 96 -9.28 -5.44 -10.38
C VAL A 96 -8.65 -6.43 -9.40
N VAL A 97 -7.54 -6.05 -8.80
CA VAL A 97 -7.01 -6.76 -7.63
C VAL A 97 -7.26 -5.89 -6.40
N ALA A 98 -8.11 -6.39 -5.49
CA ALA A 98 -8.30 -5.78 -4.19
C ALA A 98 -7.31 -6.39 -3.18
N MET A 99 -6.66 -5.54 -2.38
CA MET A 99 -5.68 -5.97 -1.38
C MET A 99 -5.88 -5.22 -0.08
N VAL A 100 -5.59 -5.90 1.03
CA VAL A 100 -5.43 -5.27 2.34
C VAL A 100 -3.96 -5.32 2.72
N ILE A 101 -3.38 -4.16 2.92
CA ILE A 101 -1.99 -3.97 3.33
C ILE A 101 -1.99 -3.57 4.80
N GLU A 102 -1.15 -4.24 5.60
CA GLU A 102 -0.94 -3.96 7.01
C GLU A 102 0.50 -3.51 7.26
N GLY A 103 0.68 -2.61 8.20
CA GLY A 103 1.98 -2.11 8.62
C GLY A 103 1.86 -1.31 9.92
N PRO A 104 2.87 -0.52 10.29
CA PRO A 104 2.81 0.35 11.46
C PRO A 104 1.67 1.36 11.39
N GLU A 105 1.46 2.11 12.49
CA GLU A 105 0.56 3.26 12.54
C GLU A 105 0.74 4.16 11.30
N ASP A 106 -0.37 4.70 10.79
CA ASP A 106 -0.42 5.53 9.55
C ASP A 106 0.05 4.81 8.26
N THR A 107 -0.09 3.50 8.19
CA THR A 107 0.26 2.72 6.98
C THR A 107 -0.44 3.24 5.71
N TRP A 108 -1.63 3.80 5.81
CA TRP A 108 -2.33 4.42 4.67
C TRP A 108 -1.51 5.58 4.06
N GLU A 109 -0.84 6.40 4.88
CA GLU A 109 0.05 7.49 4.39
C GLU A 109 1.26 6.93 3.65
N VAL A 110 1.89 5.89 4.21
CA VAL A 110 3.05 5.22 3.59
C VAL A 110 2.65 4.65 2.23
N VAL A 111 1.52 3.94 2.15
CA VAL A 111 1.00 3.38 0.90
C VAL A 111 0.73 4.48 -0.12
N ARG A 112 0.08 5.58 0.28
CA ARG A 112 -0.17 6.72 -0.61
C ARG A 112 1.10 7.39 -1.10
N ALA A 113 2.11 7.53 -0.24
CA ALA A 113 3.42 8.05 -0.64
C ALA A 113 4.08 7.14 -1.68
N MET A 114 3.99 5.82 -1.52
CA MET A 114 4.50 4.85 -2.51
C MET A 114 3.73 4.88 -3.84
N MET A 115 2.43 5.14 -3.78
CA MET A 115 1.61 5.29 -4.99
C MET A 115 1.95 6.55 -5.80
N GLY A 116 2.32 7.62 -5.13
CA GLY A 116 2.59 8.92 -5.73
C GLY A 116 1.33 9.74 -6.05
N ALA A 117 1.52 10.95 -6.55
CA ALA A 117 0.44 11.87 -6.91
C ALA A 117 -0.58 11.23 -7.88
N THR A 118 -1.86 11.62 -7.75
CA THR A 118 -2.96 11.09 -8.58
C THR A 118 -2.70 11.27 -10.08
N ASN A 119 -2.09 12.39 -10.46
CA ASN A 119 -1.66 12.60 -11.83
C ASN A 119 -0.25 11.99 -12.04
N PRO A 120 -0.12 10.94 -12.85
CA PRO A 120 1.18 10.30 -13.10
C PRO A 120 2.26 11.24 -13.65
N ARG A 121 1.86 12.28 -14.40
CA ARG A 121 2.80 13.26 -14.98
C ARG A 121 3.49 14.14 -13.94
N THR A 122 2.91 14.26 -12.76
CA THR A 122 3.44 15.03 -11.63
C THR A 122 3.86 14.15 -10.46
N ALA A 123 3.64 12.84 -10.56
CA ALA A 123 4.09 11.87 -9.57
C ALA A 123 5.62 11.76 -9.60
N ALA A 124 6.22 11.70 -8.43
CA ALA A 124 7.69 11.62 -8.31
C ALA A 124 8.20 10.28 -8.88
N PRO A 125 9.35 10.28 -9.56
CA PRO A 125 10.06 9.03 -9.90
C PRO A 125 10.29 8.17 -8.65
N GLY A 126 10.22 6.85 -8.81
CA GLY A 126 10.29 5.89 -7.70
C GLY A 126 8.92 5.56 -7.10
N THR A 127 7.88 6.35 -7.36
CA THR A 127 6.50 6.00 -7.00
C THR A 127 5.85 5.12 -8.07
N ILE A 128 4.82 4.35 -7.69
CA ILE A 128 4.11 3.47 -8.63
C ILE A 128 3.58 4.25 -9.83
N ARG A 129 2.93 5.37 -9.60
CA ARG A 129 2.40 6.21 -10.69
C ARG A 129 3.48 6.94 -11.47
N GLY A 130 4.53 7.40 -10.78
CA GLY A 130 5.66 8.11 -11.43
C GLY A 130 6.46 7.22 -12.38
N ASP A 131 6.63 5.95 -12.03
CA ASP A 131 7.39 5.01 -12.86
C ASP A 131 6.53 4.34 -13.94
N LEU A 132 5.27 4.03 -13.62
CA LEU A 132 4.47 3.12 -14.42
C LEU A 132 3.23 3.78 -15.04
N GLY A 133 2.75 4.90 -14.51
CA GLY A 133 1.57 5.60 -15.00
C GLY A 133 1.90 6.63 -16.07
N ILE A 134 0.94 6.89 -16.97
CA ILE A 134 1.06 7.92 -18.02
C ILE A 134 -0.19 8.80 -18.07
N LEU A 135 -1.38 8.17 -18.00
CA LEU A 135 -2.66 8.84 -18.15
C LEU A 135 -3.29 9.15 -16.79
N PHE A 136 -3.98 10.29 -16.70
CA PHE A 136 -4.65 10.70 -15.46
C PHE A 136 -5.76 9.73 -15.03
N THR A 137 -6.55 9.23 -15.97
CA THR A 137 -7.65 8.30 -15.73
C THR A 137 -7.17 6.87 -15.48
N GLU A 138 -6.13 6.44 -16.20
CA GLU A 138 -5.49 5.13 -16.10
C GLU A 138 -4.21 5.26 -15.26
N ASN A 139 -4.40 5.41 -13.94
CA ASN A 139 -3.31 5.69 -13.00
C ASN A 139 -3.01 4.53 -12.04
N LEU A 140 -3.35 3.32 -12.46
CA LEU A 140 -2.93 2.00 -11.97
C LEU A 140 -3.48 1.60 -10.61
N VAL A 141 -3.54 2.50 -9.64
CA VAL A 141 -3.80 2.13 -8.25
C VAL A 141 -4.77 3.11 -7.59
N HIS A 142 -5.54 2.59 -6.64
CA HIS A 142 -6.28 3.35 -5.63
C HIS A 142 -5.79 2.92 -4.26
N GLY A 143 -5.75 3.79 -3.30
CA GLY A 143 -5.51 3.50 -1.89
C GLY A 143 -6.30 4.44 -1.03
N SER A 144 -6.80 3.96 0.09
CA SER A 144 -7.56 4.75 1.05
C SER A 144 -6.81 6.02 1.44
N ASP A 145 -7.52 7.10 1.68
CA ASP A 145 -6.96 8.43 1.93
C ASP A 145 -6.97 8.83 3.42
N SER A 146 -7.48 7.96 4.26
CA SER A 146 -7.53 8.10 5.72
C SER A 146 -7.79 6.74 6.37
N LEU A 147 -7.58 6.64 7.67
CA LEU A 147 -7.93 5.45 8.46
C LEU A 147 -9.43 5.13 8.36
N ALA A 148 -10.29 6.14 8.47
CA ALA A 148 -11.74 5.98 8.36
C ALA A 148 -12.17 5.46 6.96
N SER A 149 -11.54 5.98 5.89
CA SER A 149 -11.76 5.47 4.53
C SER A 149 -11.27 4.03 4.40
N ALA A 150 -10.12 3.69 5.01
CA ALA A 150 -9.58 2.34 4.99
C ALA A 150 -10.54 1.34 5.65
N GLU A 151 -11.04 1.63 6.84
CA GLU A 151 -12.01 0.78 7.55
C GLU A 151 -13.29 0.57 6.73
N ARG A 152 -13.86 1.65 6.19
CA ARG A 152 -15.06 1.58 5.35
C ARG A 152 -14.83 0.76 4.08
N GLU A 153 -13.74 1.02 3.37
CA GLU A 153 -13.42 0.37 2.12
C GLU A 153 -13.07 -1.10 2.31
N ILE A 154 -12.31 -1.46 3.36
CA ILE A 154 -12.05 -2.86 3.71
C ILE A 154 -13.36 -3.59 3.99
N GLY A 155 -14.30 -2.99 4.71
CA GLY A 155 -15.62 -3.58 4.97
C GLY A 155 -16.45 -3.79 3.70
N ILE A 156 -16.23 -3.04 2.62
CA ILE A 156 -16.87 -3.24 1.31
C ILE A 156 -16.26 -4.44 0.58
N PHE A 157 -14.94 -4.52 0.53
CA PHE A 157 -14.24 -5.51 -0.28
C PHE A 157 -13.96 -6.82 0.46
N PHE A 158 -13.77 -6.78 1.76
CA PHE A 158 -13.43 -7.93 2.61
C PHE A 158 -14.29 -7.95 3.88
N PRO A 159 -15.60 -8.17 3.78
CA PRO A 159 -16.53 -8.05 4.92
C PRO A 159 -16.30 -9.09 6.03
N ASN A 160 -15.47 -10.10 5.79
CA ASN A 160 -15.17 -11.17 6.74
C ASN A 160 -13.73 -11.10 7.30
N LEU A 161 -13.01 -10.01 7.06
CA LEU A 161 -11.61 -9.82 7.49
C LEU A 161 -11.49 -9.13 8.91
#